data_94cbee50ec312e41f9643b0465f8b614
#
_entry.id   94cbee50ec312e41f9643b0465f8b614
#
_cell.length_a   1.000
_cell.length_b   1.000
_cell.length_c   1.000
_cell.angle_alpha   90.00
_cell.angle_beta   90.00
_cell.angle_gamma   90.00
#
_symmetry.space_group_name_H-M   'P 1'
#
loop_
_entity.id
_entity.type
_entity.pdbx_description
1 polymer ?
#
loop_
_entity_poly.entity_id
_entity_poly.type
_entity_poly.pdbx_seq_one_letter_code
_entity_poly.pdbx_strand_id
1 'polypeptide(L)'
;NGYRYLAAETISAKDTLLNERRTVLLGTSGFYSDEPVFGDFLRTAQNIGYDLVPYERTDMNKEREKAQAENLIKNILEKDPDAKFILLGGMGHISDQDGWPSMGRYFREESGIDPFTLDCGVMFFGEQYEGMDSLREAFFTHIDNMQEKEPILVYDTIKNKYISFAGMDATSCLPRTNFIEDNIPDWKVYNGKVLFSVNRRFLKKYGFEEGCVSAFLKSEGTECVPVDQYMYFTDEEEFKLALYKGEYILRFDNGESYKYKEIKVR
;
A
#
# COMPACT_ATOMS: atom_id res chain seq x y z
N ASN A 1 6.88 19.28 2.66
CA ASN A 1 7.53 19.03 1.37
C ASN A 1 6.66 19.47 0.16
N GLY A 2 5.37 19.85 0.37
CA GLY A 2 4.47 20.38 -0.66
C GLY A 2 3.77 19.31 -1.51
N TYR A 3 3.96 18.02 -1.23
CA TYR A 3 3.19 16.96 -1.87
C TYR A 3 1.76 16.96 -1.32
N ARG A 4 0.78 16.94 -2.21
CA ARG A 4 -0.64 17.06 -1.85
C ARG A 4 -1.50 15.91 -2.36
N TYR A 5 -1.11 15.28 -3.45
CA TYR A 5 -1.90 14.24 -4.11
C TYR A 5 -1.18 12.91 -4.09
N LEU A 6 -1.95 11.84 -3.83
CA LEU A 6 -1.52 10.45 -4.01
C LEU A 6 -2.42 9.81 -5.07
N ALA A 7 -1.85 9.55 -6.24
CA ALA A 7 -2.53 8.81 -7.29
C ALA A 7 -2.18 7.32 -7.16
N ALA A 8 -3.17 6.44 -7.17
CA ALA A 8 -2.96 5.00 -7.12
C ALA A 8 -3.90 4.27 -8.09
N GLU A 9 -3.37 3.25 -8.74
CA GLU A 9 -4.07 2.47 -9.77
C GLU A 9 -5.39 1.87 -9.27
N THR A 10 -5.42 1.47 -8.01
CA THR A 10 -6.59 0.83 -7.40
C THR A 10 -7.75 1.77 -7.11
N ILE A 11 -7.51 3.08 -7.01
CA ILE A 11 -8.55 4.04 -6.58
C ILE A 11 -9.65 4.13 -7.64
N SER A 12 -10.89 3.93 -7.20
CA SER A 12 -12.05 3.95 -8.08
C SER A 12 -12.54 5.38 -8.38
N ALA A 13 -12.63 5.74 -9.65
CA ALA A 13 -13.24 6.99 -10.07
C ALA A 13 -14.75 7.09 -9.75
N LYS A 14 -15.39 5.97 -9.35
CA LYS A 14 -16.81 5.93 -8.96
C LYS A 14 -17.03 6.43 -7.54
N ASP A 15 -16.00 6.39 -6.70
CA ASP A 15 -16.09 6.90 -5.31
C ASP A 15 -15.80 8.40 -5.28
N THR A 16 -16.76 9.18 -5.72
CA THR A 16 -16.62 10.65 -5.83
C THR A 16 -16.55 11.37 -4.49
N LEU A 17 -16.92 10.70 -3.39
CA LEU A 17 -16.93 11.28 -2.04
C LEU A 17 -15.72 10.85 -1.20
N LEU A 18 -14.77 10.09 -1.77
CA LEU A 18 -13.63 9.52 -1.07
C LEU A 18 -12.82 10.58 -0.29
N ASN A 19 -12.50 11.70 -0.93
CA ASN A 19 -11.70 12.76 -0.31
C ASN A 19 -12.49 13.62 0.69
N GLU A 20 -13.80 13.78 0.51
CA GLU A 20 -14.67 14.47 1.46
C GLU A 20 -14.87 13.62 2.72
N ARG A 21 -15.13 12.34 2.52
CA ARG A 21 -15.39 11.39 3.61
C ARG A 21 -14.12 11.05 4.39
N ARG A 22 -12.95 11.10 3.76
CA ARG A 22 -11.63 10.70 4.34
C ARG A 22 -11.61 9.26 4.86
N THR A 23 -12.35 8.37 4.21
CA THR A 23 -12.47 6.96 4.60
C THR A 23 -12.58 6.07 3.39
N VAL A 24 -11.88 4.94 3.40
CA VAL A 24 -11.84 3.96 2.31
C VAL A 24 -12.93 2.91 2.55
N LEU A 25 -13.88 2.79 1.63
CA LEU A 25 -15.00 1.85 1.73
C LEU A 25 -14.68 0.53 1.01
N LEU A 26 -15.06 -0.58 1.64
CA LEU A 26 -15.00 -1.93 1.04
C LEU A 26 -15.82 -1.98 -0.25
N GLY A 27 -15.26 -2.59 -1.30
CA GLY A 27 -15.91 -2.81 -2.60
C GLY A 27 -16.30 -1.54 -3.36
N THR A 28 -15.96 -0.35 -2.86
CA THR A 28 -16.36 0.93 -3.45
C THR A 28 -15.17 1.79 -3.84
N SER A 29 -14.24 1.97 -2.91
CA SER A 29 -13.11 2.91 -3.11
C SER A 29 -12.04 2.38 -4.05
N GLY A 30 -12.00 1.07 -4.32
CA GLY A 30 -11.10 0.46 -5.29
C GLY A 30 -11.02 -1.04 -5.15
N PHE A 31 -10.17 -1.69 -5.95
CA PHE A 31 -10.03 -3.14 -5.95
C PHE A 31 -9.02 -3.63 -4.88
N TYR A 32 -7.78 -3.16 -4.97
CA TYR A 32 -6.75 -3.53 -3.96
C TYR A 32 -6.95 -2.81 -2.63
N SER A 33 -7.74 -1.74 -2.60
CA SER A 33 -8.03 -0.98 -1.39
C SER A 33 -8.78 -1.78 -0.34
N ASP A 34 -9.40 -2.91 -0.71
CA ASP A 34 -10.10 -3.81 0.21
C ASP A 34 -9.13 -4.65 1.06
N GLU A 35 -7.86 -4.76 0.64
CA GLU A 35 -6.82 -5.40 1.43
C GLU A 35 -6.41 -4.46 2.58
N PRO A 36 -6.39 -4.96 3.86
CA PRO A 36 -6.20 -4.09 5.02
C PRO A 36 -4.92 -3.29 5.05
N VAL A 37 -3.78 -3.85 4.60
CA VAL A 37 -2.50 -3.13 4.61
C VAL A 37 -2.53 -1.98 3.60
N PHE A 38 -3.08 -2.24 2.41
CA PHE A 38 -3.22 -1.23 1.38
C PHE A 38 -4.27 -0.18 1.76
N GLY A 39 -5.41 -0.61 2.30
CA GLY A 39 -6.45 0.30 2.80
C GLY A 39 -5.96 1.20 3.93
N ASP A 40 -5.13 0.67 4.83
CA ASP A 40 -4.52 1.44 5.91
C ASP A 40 -3.44 2.41 5.41
N PHE A 41 -2.71 2.05 4.35
CA PHE A 41 -1.82 2.97 3.65
C PHE A 41 -2.59 4.17 3.07
N LEU A 42 -3.72 3.94 2.38
CA LEU A 42 -4.55 5.02 1.86
C LEU A 42 -5.16 5.88 2.98
N ARG A 43 -5.63 5.25 4.08
CA ARG A 43 -6.10 5.94 5.28
C ARG A 43 -5.01 6.83 5.87
N THR A 44 -3.79 6.31 6.00
CA THR A 44 -2.64 7.05 6.50
C THR A 44 -2.33 8.25 5.61
N ALA A 45 -2.31 8.07 4.29
CA ALA A 45 -2.11 9.17 3.34
C ALA A 45 -3.15 10.27 3.51
N GLN A 46 -4.43 9.92 3.64
CA GLN A 46 -5.48 10.90 3.90
C GLN A 46 -5.30 11.62 5.25
N ASN A 47 -4.93 10.89 6.31
CA ASN A 47 -4.73 11.46 7.64
C ASN A 47 -3.59 12.47 7.70
N ILE A 48 -2.54 12.30 6.90
CA ILE A 48 -1.43 13.25 6.78
C ILE A 48 -1.66 14.34 5.72
N GLY A 49 -2.87 14.38 5.12
CA GLY A 49 -3.33 15.49 4.29
C GLY A 49 -3.30 15.26 2.79
N TYR A 50 -3.04 14.05 2.30
CA TYR A 50 -3.14 13.76 0.87
C TYR A 50 -4.58 13.68 0.40
N ASP A 51 -4.84 14.19 -0.79
CA ASP A 51 -6.03 13.86 -1.59
C ASP A 51 -5.72 12.67 -2.49
N LEU A 52 -6.60 11.67 -2.48
CA LEU A 52 -6.46 10.45 -3.27
C LEU A 52 -7.02 10.68 -4.68
N VAL A 53 -6.25 10.30 -5.70
CA VAL A 53 -6.59 10.59 -7.10
C VAL A 53 -6.71 9.30 -7.91
N PRO A 54 -7.90 9.00 -8.48
CA PRO A 54 -8.05 7.91 -9.43
C PRO A 54 -7.47 8.30 -10.78
N TYR A 55 -6.77 7.35 -11.42
CA TYR A 55 -6.23 7.56 -12.77
C TYR A 55 -6.50 6.40 -13.73
N GLU A 56 -7.04 5.26 -13.26
CA GLU A 56 -7.37 4.15 -14.16
C GLU A 56 -8.37 4.56 -15.25
N ARG A 57 -8.23 3.98 -16.44
CA ARG A 57 -9.16 4.25 -17.54
C ARG A 57 -10.58 3.82 -17.20
N THR A 58 -11.55 4.63 -17.58
CA THR A 58 -12.98 4.31 -17.47
C THR A 58 -13.60 3.92 -18.81
N ASP A 59 -12.99 4.35 -19.93
CA ASP A 59 -13.41 3.98 -21.30
C ASP A 59 -12.52 2.84 -21.81
N MET A 60 -13.10 1.66 -21.95
CA MET A 60 -12.41 0.44 -22.39
C MET A 60 -12.00 0.46 -23.86
N ASN A 61 -12.49 1.42 -24.66
CA ASN A 61 -12.07 1.59 -26.06
C ASN A 61 -10.77 2.40 -26.20
N LYS A 62 -10.34 3.09 -25.14
CA LYS A 62 -9.08 3.80 -25.14
C LYS A 62 -7.91 2.86 -24.84
N GLU A 63 -6.74 3.18 -25.35
CA GLU A 63 -5.50 2.54 -24.97
C GLU A 63 -5.22 2.84 -23.47
N ARG A 64 -4.93 1.79 -22.68
CA ARG A 64 -4.93 1.87 -21.22
C ARG A 64 -3.88 2.84 -20.68
N GLU A 65 -2.64 2.65 -21.11
CA GLU A 65 -1.50 3.44 -20.60
C GLU A 65 -1.64 4.93 -20.90
N LYS A 66 -2.07 5.22 -22.14
CA LYS A 66 -2.31 6.60 -22.56
C LYS A 66 -3.48 7.22 -21.80
N ALA A 67 -4.58 6.50 -21.64
CA ALA A 67 -5.73 7.00 -20.90
C ALA A 67 -5.42 7.25 -19.41
N GLN A 68 -4.54 6.43 -18.81
CA GLN A 68 -4.06 6.67 -17.45
C GLN A 68 -3.24 7.96 -17.35
N ALA A 69 -2.33 8.21 -18.28
CA ALA A 69 -1.56 9.47 -18.36
C ALA A 69 -2.47 10.69 -18.55
N GLU A 70 -3.42 10.63 -19.48
CA GLU A 70 -4.43 11.67 -19.69
C GLU A 70 -5.23 11.97 -18.41
N ASN A 71 -5.61 10.92 -17.67
CA ASN A 71 -6.37 11.06 -16.42
C ASN A 71 -5.53 11.73 -15.30
N LEU A 72 -4.24 11.42 -15.19
CA LEU A 72 -3.33 12.11 -14.27
C LEU A 72 -3.24 13.61 -14.57
N ILE A 73 -3.02 13.95 -15.83
CA ILE A 73 -2.94 15.36 -16.28
C ILE A 73 -4.25 16.07 -15.95
N LYS A 74 -5.38 15.50 -16.36
CA LYS A 74 -6.71 16.09 -16.16
C LYS A 74 -7.09 16.21 -14.68
N ASN A 75 -6.82 15.18 -13.88
CA ASN A 75 -7.28 15.13 -12.50
C ASN A 75 -6.38 15.90 -11.53
N ILE A 76 -5.12 16.14 -11.88
CA ILE A 76 -4.14 16.84 -11.04
C ILE A 76 -3.68 18.14 -11.72
N LEU A 77 -2.97 18.06 -12.84
CA LEU A 77 -2.25 19.21 -13.39
C LEU A 77 -3.16 20.29 -14.00
N GLU A 78 -4.29 19.92 -14.60
CA GLU A 78 -5.26 20.92 -15.09
C GLU A 78 -5.93 21.70 -13.95
N LYS A 79 -6.00 21.10 -12.73
CA LYS A 79 -6.58 21.75 -11.55
C LYS A 79 -5.56 22.53 -10.73
N ASP A 80 -4.33 22.03 -10.69
CA ASP A 80 -3.22 22.56 -9.93
C ASP A 80 -1.92 22.36 -10.74
N PRO A 81 -1.57 23.30 -11.64
CA PRO A 81 -0.41 23.16 -12.54
C PRO A 81 0.94 23.03 -11.81
N ASP A 82 1.04 23.51 -10.57
CA ASP A 82 2.25 23.44 -9.75
C ASP A 82 2.21 22.26 -8.76
N ALA A 83 1.23 21.36 -8.92
CA ALA A 83 1.04 20.24 -8.01
C ALA A 83 2.27 19.35 -7.91
N LYS A 84 2.63 18.99 -6.67
CA LYS A 84 3.52 17.87 -6.38
C LYS A 84 2.66 16.68 -5.96
N PHE A 85 2.85 15.56 -6.62
CA PHE A 85 2.10 14.34 -6.34
C PHE A 85 2.99 13.11 -6.33
N ILE A 86 2.54 12.08 -5.63
CA ILE A 86 3.11 10.74 -5.64
C ILE A 86 2.16 9.85 -6.44
N LEU A 87 2.73 9.02 -7.32
CA LEU A 87 1.99 8.03 -8.06
C LEU A 87 2.46 6.64 -7.66
N LEU A 88 1.51 5.77 -7.34
CA LEU A 88 1.73 4.35 -7.12
C LEU A 88 1.08 3.55 -8.25
N GLY A 89 1.88 2.82 -8.99
CA GLY A 89 1.44 1.95 -10.08
C GLY A 89 2.32 0.72 -10.19
N GLY A 90 1.88 -0.26 -10.98
CA GLY A 90 2.70 -1.42 -11.32
C GLY A 90 3.97 -1.02 -12.05
N MET A 91 5.06 -1.78 -11.85
CA MET A 91 6.39 -1.46 -12.40
C MET A 91 6.39 -1.23 -13.92
N GLY A 92 5.60 -2.02 -14.68
CA GLY A 92 5.48 -1.83 -16.13
C GLY A 92 4.79 -0.55 -16.56
N HIS A 93 3.98 0.07 -15.67
CA HIS A 93 3.22 1.30 -15.96
C HIS A 93 4.02 2.57 -15.67
N ILE A 94 4.91 2.54 -14.67
CA ILE A 94 5.63 3.73 -14.21
C ILE A 94 6.91 4.03 -14.99
N SER A 95 7.42 3.09 -15.79
CA SER A 95 8.59 3.32 -16.63
C SER A 95 8.35 4.47 -17.60
N ASP A 96 9.32 5.36 -17.69
CA ASP A 96 9.29 6.51 -18.65
C ASP A 96 10.27 6.33 -19.81
N GLN A 97 10.86 5.14 -19.94
CA GLN A 97 11.86 4.82 -20.94
C GLN A 97 11.31 4.87 -22.37
N ASP A 98 12.14 5.38 -23.29
CA ASP A 98 11.82 5.38 -24.72
C ASP A 98 11.63 3.97 -25.27
N GLY A 99 10.61 3.81 -26.12
CA GLY A 99 10.32 2.53 -26.78
C GLY A 99 9.37 1.61 -26.02
N TRP A 100 9.10 1.87 -24.73
CA TRP A 100 8.09 1.12 -23.96
C TRP A 100 6.78 1.92 -23.85
N PRO A 101 5.64 1.41 -24.31
CA PRO A 101 4.37 2.12 -24.28
C PRO A 101 3.76 2.06 -22.88
N SER A 102 4.30 2.82 -21.94
CA SER A 102 3.89 2.87 -20.52
C SER A 102 3.19 4.20 -20.21
N MET A 103 2.42 4.19 -19.15
CA MET A 103 1.77 5.39 -18.61
C MET A 103 2.80 6.48 -18.26
N GLY A 104 3.93 6.12 -17.61
CA GLY A 104 4.99 7.08 -17.28
C GLY A 104 5.56 7.79 -18.49
N ARG A 105 5.80 7.05 -19.59
CA ARG A 105 6.25 7.64 -20.84
C ARG A 105 5.20 8.57 -21.45
N TYR A 106 3.94 8.15 -21.57
CA TYR A 106 2.88 9.02 -22.10
C TYR A 106 2.69 10.25 -21.23
N PHE A 107 2.78 10.11 -19.91
CA PHE A 107 2.72 11.25 -19.01
C PHE A 107 3.85 12.27 -19.29
N ARG A 108 5.10 11.82 -19.43
CA ARG A 108 6.24 12.66 -19.77
C ARG A 108 6.04 13.37 -21.13
N GLU A 109 5.63 12.62 -22.15
CA GLU A 109 5.43 13.15 -23.50
C GLU A 109 4.31 14.19 -23.58
N GLU A 110 3.21 13.99 -22.88
CA GLU A 110 2.02 14.84 -22.95
C GLU A 110 2.07 16.03 -21.99
N SER A 111 2.63 15.86 -20.78
CA SER A 111 2.74 16.93 -19.78
C SER A 111 4.00 17.78 -19.94
N GLY A 112 5.04 17.26 -20.56
CA GLY A 112 6.37 17.87 -20.60
C GLY A 112 7.13 17.81 -19.27
N ILE A 113 6.57 17.10 -18.25
CA ILE A 113 7.19 16.91 -16.95
C ILE A 113 7.93 15.58 -16.94
N ASP A 114 9.21 15.62 -16.57
CA ASP A 114 10.04 14.42 -16.37
C ASP A 114 9.82 13.87 -14.97
N PRO A 115 9.12 12.73 -14.80
CA PRO A 115 8.84 12.19 -13.48
C PRO A 115 10.09 11.53 -12.90
N PHE A 116 10.32 11.63 -11.60
CA PHE A 116 11.31 10.81 -10.91
C PHE A 116 10.72 9.43 -10.64
N THR A 117 11.24 8.42 -11.31
CA THR A 117 10.73 7.05 -11.24
C THR A 117 11.48 6.22 -10.20
N LEU A 118 10.73 5.54 -9.31
CA LEU A 118 11.27 4.77 -8.21
C LEU A 118 10.78 3.33 -8.27
N ASP A 119 11.71 2.39 -8.47
CA ASP A 119 11.41 0.97 -8.32
C ASP A 119 11.41 0.55 -6.85
N CYS A 120 10.31 -0.05 -6.40
CA CYS A 120 10.17 -0.64 -5.07
C CYS A 120 10.06 -2.17 -5.10
N GLY A 121 10.03 -2.79 -6.29
CA GLY A 121 9.73 -4.21 -6.49
C GLY A 121 10.94 -5.12 -6.55
N VAL A 122 12.05 -4.66 -7.13
CA VAL A 122 13.24 -5.50 -7.39
C VAL A 122 13.78 -6.18 -6.13
N MET A 123 13.74 -5.51 -4.98
CA MET A 123 14.21 -6.10 -3.72
C MET A 123 13.34 -7.29 -3.26
N PHE A 124 12.05 -7.34 -3.65
CA PHE A 124 11.14 -8.44 -3.34
C PHE A 124 11.17 -9.54 -4.41
N PHE A 125 11.18 -9.13 -5.69
CA PHE A 125 11.04 -10.05 -6.82
C PHE A 125 12.37 -10.41 -7.48
N GLY A 126 13.50 -10.16 -6.83
CA GLY A 126 14.83 -10.34 -7.37
C GLY A 126 15.13 -11.74 -7.91
N GLU A 127 14.49 -12.77 -7.36
CA GLU A 127 14.58 -14.16 -7.85
C GLU A 127 14.14 -14.33 -9.31
N GLN A 128 13.33 -13.41 -9.83
CA GLN A 128 12.87 -13.41 -11.22
C GLN A 128 13.89 -12.78 -12.18
N TYR A 129 14.95 -12.14 -11.66
CA TYR A 129 15.95 -11.45 -12.44
C TYR A 129 17.29 -12.19 -12.32
N GLU A 130 17.68 -12.89 -13.38
CA GLU A 130 18.93 -13.67 -13.44
C GLU A 130 20.13 -12.79 -13.04
N GLY A 131 20.96 -13.28 -12.11
CA GLY A 131 22.17 -12.59 -11.63
C GLY A 131 21.96 -11.49 -10.57
N MET A 132 20.71 -11.20 -10.17
CA MET A 132 20.41 -10.15 -9.18
C MET A 132 20.59 -10.61 -7.73
N ASP A 133 20.58 -11.93 -7.45
CA ASP A 133 20.59 -12.45 -6.08
C ASP A 133 21.82 -12.02 -5.28
N SER A 134 23.02 -12.10 -5.85
CA SER A 134 24.25 -11.71 -5.16
C SER A 134 24.27 -10.21 -4.85
N LEU A 135 23.73 -9.39 -5.74
CA LEU A 135 23.67 -7.94 -5.57
C LEU A 135 22.63 -7.57 -4.53
N ARG A 136 21.46 -8.19 -4.60
CA ARG A 136 20.40 -8.04 -3.59
C ARG A 136 20.89 -8.42 -2.19
N GLU A 137 21.58 -9.54 -2.05
CA GLU A 137 22.18 -9.98 -0.79
C GLU A 137 23.25 -9.00 -0.28
N ALA A 138 24.07 -8.42 -1.17
CA ALA A 138 25.02 -7.38 -0.78
C ALA A 138 24.31 -6.14 -0.23
N PHE A 139 23.20 -5.71 -0.84
CA PHE A 139 22.38 -4.60 -0.33
C PHE A 139 21.74 -4.91 1.02
N PHE A 140 21.12 -6.08 1.17
CA PHE A 140 20.55 -6.50 2.45
C PHE A 140 21.62 -6.55 3.55
N THR A 141 22.80 -7.12 3.26
CA THR A 141 23.91 -7.14 4.21
C THR A 141 24.33 -5.74 4.63
N HIS A 142 24.37 -4.80 3.68
CA HIS A 142 24.73 -3.42 3.97
C HIS A 142 23.68 -2.72 4.85
N ILE A 143 22.39 -2.87 4.53
CA ILE A 143 21.27 -2.31 5.31
C ILE A 143 21.25 -2.88 6.73
N ASP A 144 21.43 -4.21 6.87
CA ASP A 144 21.50 -4.90 8.16
C ASP A 144 22.65 -4.35 9.03
N ASN A 145 23.83 -4.13 8.42
CA ASN A 145 24.98 -3.54 9.12
C ASN A 145 24.72 -2.10 9.57
N MET A 146 23.94 -1.32 8.83
CA MET A 146 23.54 0.03 9.19
C MET A 146 22.43 0.05 10.24
N GLN A 147 21.77 -1.08 10.49
CA GLN A 147 20.58 -1.20 11.36
C GLN A 147 19.43 -0.27 10.93
N GLU A 148 19.36 0.03 9.64
CA GLU A 148 18.28 0.84 9.08
C GLU A 148 16.97 0.07 9.10
N LYS A 149 15.89 0.78 9.44
CA LYS A 149 14.51 0.26 9.44
C LYS A 149 13.64 0.89 8.36
N GLU A 150 14.13 1.95 7.76
CA GLU A 150 13.44 2.69 6.71
C GLU A 150 14.03 2.34 5.35
N PRO A 151 13.24 2.44 4.27
CA PRO A 151 13.75 2.30 2.91
C PRO A 151 14.83 3.35 2.63
N ILE A 152 15.90 2.94 1.95
CA ILE A 152 17.00 3.84 1.55
C ILE A 152 17.17 3.87 0.05
N LEU A 153 17.68 5.00 -0.45
CA LEU A 153 18.19 5.15 -1.81
C LEU A 153 19.71 5.22 -1.78
N VAL A 154 20.36 4.48 -2.67
CA VAL A 154 21.82 4.48 -2.76
C VAL A 154 22.26 5.41 -3.89
N TYR A 155 23.14 6.36 -3.58
CA TYR A 155 23.65 7.33 -4.52
C TYR A 155 25.14 7.06 -4.85
N ASP A 156 25.42 6.87 -6.14
CA ASP A 156 26.79 6.74 -6.66
C ASP A 156 27.38 8.14 -6.88
N THR A 157 28.26 8.55 -5.96
CA THR A 157 28.92 9.87 -6.02
C THR A 157 29.89 10.02 -7.18
N ILE A 158 30.39 8.92 -7.73
CA ILE A 158 31.31 8.93 -8.88
C ILE A 158 30.53 9.16 -10.17
N LYS A 159 29.42 8.44 -10.33
CA LYS A 159 28.56 8.56 -11.51
C LYS A 159 27.52 9.68 -11.38
N ASN A 160 27.42 10.30 -10.20
CA ASN A 160 26.49 11.37 -9.89
C ASN A 160 25.02 10.99 -10.18
N LYS A 161 24.60 9.78 -9.77
CA LYS A 161 23.26 9.27 -9.96
C LYS A 161 22.86 8.23 -8.91
N TYR A 162 21.56 8.03 -8.73
CA TYR A 162 21.09 6.92 -7.91
C TYR A 162 21.35 5.57 -8.58
N ILE A 163 21.51 4.53 -7.77
CA ILE A 163 21.59 3.16 -8.25
C ILE A 163 20.17 2.71 -8.59
N SER A 164 20.00 2.17 -9.81
CA SER A 164 18.76 1.64 -10.32
C SER A 164 18.99 0.30 -10.98
N PHE A 165 18.09 -0.66 -10.75
CA PHE A 165 18.18 -2.01 -11.30
C PHE A 165 17.15 -2.29 -12.40
N ALA A 166 16.03 -1.57 -12.39
CA ALA A 166 14.90 -1.82 -13.31
C ALA A 166 14.77 -0.77 -14.42
N GLY A 167 15.83 0.02 -14.66
CA GLY A 167 15.79 1.09 -15.66
C GLY A 167 14.97 2.31 -15.23
N MET A 168 14.63 2.42 -13.95
CA MET A 168 14.05 3.62 -13.31
C MET A 168 15.17 4.57 -12.88
N ASP A 169 14.82 5.75 -12.36
CA ASP A 169 15.82 6.69 -11.84
C ASP A 169 16.52 6.19 -10.58
N ALA A 170 15.78 5.47 -9.73
CA ALA A 170 16.32 4.87 -8.53
C ALA A 170 15.63 3.55 -8.17
N THR A 171 16.30 2.74 -7.35
CA THR A 171 15.70 1.57 -6.70
C THR A 171 15.66 1.80 -5.19
N SER A 172 14.50 1.59 -4.59
CA SER A 172 14.31 1.61 -3.14
C SER A 172 14.85 0.31 -2.54
N CYS A 173 15.87 0.42 -1.71
CA CYS A 173 16.44 -0.69 -0.98
C CYS A 173 15.74 -0.83 0.36
N LEU A 174 14.95 -1.88 0.52
CA LEU A 174 14.12 -2.13 1.69
C LEU A 174 14.87 -2.98 2.72
N PRO A 175 14.69 -2.72 4.02
CA PRO A 175 15.18 -3.62 5.06
C PRO A 175 14.56 -5.02 4.94
N ARG A 176 15.28 -6.04 5.43
CA ARG A 176 14.67 -7.37 5.55
C ARG A 176 13.49 -7.32 6.49
N THR A 177 12.42 -8.00 6.13
CA THR A 177 11.31 -8.25 7.06
C THR A 177 11.80 -9.18 8.16
N ASN A 178 11.73 -8.72 9.40
CA ASN A 178 11.86 -9.58 10.58
C ASN A 178 10.48 -9.98 11.06
N PHE A 179 10.39 -11.11 11.74
CA PHE A 179 9.13 -11.59 12.29
C PHE A 179 9.12 -11.43 13.80
N ILE A 180 8.03 -10.90 14.31
CA ILE A 180 7.71 -10.86 15.73
C ILE A 180 6.85 -12.09 16.01
N GLU A 181 7.21 -12.89 17.01
CA GLU A 181 6.42 -14.06 17.42
C GLU A 181 6.08 -15.01 16.25
N ASP A 182 7.13 -15.42 15.53
CA ASP A 182 7.18 -16.44 14.47
C ASP A 182 6.42 -16.12 13.16
N ASN A 183 5.41 -15.26 13.15
CA ASN A 183 4.57 -15.07 11.95
C ASN A 183 4.09 -13.64 11.69
N ILE A 184 4.39 -12.68 12.56
CA ILE A 184 3.96 -11.29 12.39
C ILE A 184 5.13 -10.46 11.86
N PRO A 185 5.06 -9.93 10.65
CA PRO A 185 6.10 -9.02 10.13
C PRO A 185 6.25 -7.79 11.04
N ASP A 186 7.49 -7.41 11.35
CA ASP A 186 7.78 -6.28 12.25
C ASP A 186 7.25 -4.95 11.73
N TRP A 187 7.18 -4.76 10.40
CA TRP A 187 6.61 -3.58 9.79
C TRP A 187 5.11 -3.38 10.08
N LYS A 188 4.38 -4.43 10.49
CA LYS A 188 2.96 -4.29 10.90
C LYS A 188 2.76 -3.42 12.12
N VAL A 189 3.76 -3.29 12.98
CA VAL A 189 3.71 -2.45 14.19
C VAL A 189 4.43 -1.12 14.04
N TYR A 190 4.96 -0.83 12.86
CA TYR A 190 5.45 0.52 12.55
C TYR A 190 4.27 1.51 12.61
N ASN A 191 4.56 2.78 12.71
CA ASN A 191 3.56 3.84 12.81
C ASN A 191 2.67 3.80 14.08
N GLY A 192 3.11 3.13 15.16
CA GLY A 192 2.44 3.17 16.46
C GLY A 192 1.30 2.19 16.67
N LYS A 193 1.16 1.18 15.81
CA LYS A 193 0.29 0.04 16.09
C LYS A 193 0.85 -0.82 17.22
N VAL A 194 -0.03 -1.46 17.96
CA VAL A 194 0.30 -2.43 19.01
C VAL A 194 -0.37 -3.77 18.69
N LEU A 195 0.22 -4.86 19.17
CA LEU A 195 -0.34 -6.20 19.00
C LEU A 195 -1.47 -6.43 20.00
N PHE A 196 -2.68 -6.65 19.49
CA PHE A 196 -3.87 -6.98 20.27
C PHE A 196 -4.16 -8.47 20.18
N SER A 197 -4.11 -9.17 21.32
CA SER A 197 -4.35 -10.62 21.40
C SER A 197 -5.83 -10.97 21.32
N VAL A 198 -6.16 -11.92 20.43
CA VAL A 198 -7.46 -12.58 20.34
C VAL A 198 -7.27 -14.05 20.69
N ASN A 199 -7.78 -14.47 21.86
CA ASN A 199 -7.62 -15.83 22.32
C ASN A 199 -8.79 -16.75 21.93
N ARG A 200 -8.55 -18.05 21.92
CA ARG A 200 -9.53 -19.08 21.53
C ARG A 200 -10.79 -19.11 22.40
N ARG A 201 -10.71 -18.74 23.68
CA ARG A 201 -11.91 -18.68 24.55
C ARG A 201 -12.92 -17.67 24.02
N PHE A 202 -12.40 -16.60 23.47
CA PHE A 202 -13.20 -15.58 22.85
C PHE A 202 -13.91 -16.10 21.60
N LEU A 203 -13.20 -16.83 20.72
CA LEU A 203 -13.76 -17.41 19.50
C LEU A 203 -14.83 -18.46 19.82
N LYS A 204 -14.57 -19.40 20.74
CA LYS A 204 -15.54 -20.41 21.19
C LYS A 204 -16.82 -19.81 21.73
N LYS A 205 -16.72 -18.67 22.43
CA LYS A 205 -17.92 -17.97 22.96
C LYS A 205 -18.86 -17.50 21.84
N TYR A 206 -18.33 -17.19 20.66
CA TYR A 206 -19.10 -16.73 19.51
C TYR A 206 -19.45 -17.85 18.53
N GLY A 207 -19.04 -19.10 18.80
CA GLY A 207 -19.45 -20.28 18.04
C GLY A 207 -18.72 -20.45 16.71
N PHE A 208 -17.54 -19.83 16.56
CA PHE A 208 -16.69 -20.04 15.40
C PHE A 208 -15.44 -20.84 15.79
N GLU A 209 -15.15 -21.90 15.05
CA GLU A 209 -13.94 -22.70 15.21
C GLU A 209 -12.83 -22.23 14.28
N GLU A 210 -13.19 -21.78 13.09
CA GLU A 210 -12.30 -21.20 12.09
C GLU A 210 -12.97 -20.04 11.36
N GLY A 211 -12.20 -19.16 10.72
CA GLY A 211 -12.73 -18.04 9.97
C GLY A 211 -11.78 -16.84 9.89
N CYS A 212 -12.36 -15.69 9.66
CA CYS A 212 -11.66 -14.41 9.58
C CYS A 212 -12.10 -13.47 10.71
N VAL A 213 -11.14 -12.80 11.34
CA VAL A 213 -11.41 -11.67 12.23
C VAL A 213 -10.92 -10.40 11.57
N SER A 214 -11.80 -9.44 11.37
CA SER A 214 -11.48 -8.12 10.84
C SER A 214 -11.69 -7.06 11.91
N ALA A 215 -10.75 -6.13 12.07
CA ALA A 215 -10.82 -5.04 13.04
C ALA A 215 -11.11 -3.71 12.35
N PHE A 216 -12.29 -3.15 12.59
CA PHE A 216 -12.74 -1.88 12.04
C PHE A 216 -12.61 -0.78 13.09
N LEU A 217 -12.13 0.40 12.71
CA LEU A 217 -12.24 1.58 13.57
C LEU A 217 -13.70 1.90 13.81
N LYS A 218 -14.10 2.00 15.10
CA LYS A 218 -15.48 2.28 15.46
C LYS A 218 -15.99 3.60 14.89
N SER A 219 -15.09 4.58 14.74
CA SER A 219 -15.39 5.88 14.15
C SER A 219 -15.68 5.86 12.65
N GLU A 220 -15.19 4.83 11.93
CA GLU A 220 -15.38 4.69 10.48
C GLU A 220 -16.54 3.75 10.14
N GLY A 221 -16.85 2.77 11.01
CA GLY A 221 -17.88 1.76 10.76
C GLY A 221 -17.37 0.51 10.01
N THR A 222 -18.25 -0.47 9.86
CA THR A 222 -17.91 -1.79 9.29
C THR A 222 -18.00 -1.87 7.77
N GLU A 223 -18.46 -0.81 7.12
CA GLU A 223 -18.40 -0.66 5.66
C GLU A 223 -17.03 -0.20 5.15
N CYS A 224 -16.17 0.26 6.06
CA CYS A 224 -14.84 0.72 5.74
C CYS A 224 -13.84 -0.45 5.70
N VAL A 225 -12.69 -0.23 5.08
CA VAL A 225 -11.62 -1.23 5.08
C VAL A 225 -11.09 -1.42 6.51
N PRO A 226 -10.96 -2.65 7.01
CA PRO A 226 -10.45 -2.90 8.35
C PRO A 226 -8.98 -2.43 8.47
N VAL A 227 -8.56 -2.13 9.69
CA VAL A 227 -7.16 -1.75 9.98
C VAL A 227 -6.24 -2.97 9.92
N ASP A 228 -6.75 -4.12 10.31
CA ASP A 228 -6.07 -5.41 10.20
C ASP A 228 -7.08 -6.55 10.20
N GLN A 229 -6.67 -7.69 9.67
CA GLN A 229 -7.47 -8.91 9.67
C GLN A 229 -6.57 -10.14 9.81
N TYR A 230 -7.15 -11.24 10.29
CA TYR A 230 -6.47 -12.50 10.46
C TYR A 230 -7.40 -13.67 10.16
N MET A 231 -6.91 -14.62 9.35
CA MET A 231 -7.55 -15.93 9.16
C MET A 231 -7.07 -16.86 10.26
N TYR A 232 -7.96 -17.34 11.12
CA TYR A 232 -7.64 -18.24 12.21
C TYR A 232 -8.18 -19.65 11.95
N PHE A 233 -7.46 -20.64 12.48
CA PHE A 233 -7.75 -22.06 12.31
C PHE A 233 -8.01 -22.75 13.66
N THR A 234 -8.61 -23.93 13.61
CA THR A 234 -9.07 -24.68 14.82
C THR A 234 -7.99 -25.03 15.81
N ASP A 235 -6.75 -25.13 15.40
CA ASP A 235 -5.58 -25.51 16.24
C ASP A 235 -4.88 -24.30 16.89
N GLU A 236 -5.20 -23.08 16.48
CA GLU A 236 -4.60 -21.88 17.06
C GLU A 236 -5.21 -21.53 18.43
N GLU A 237 -4.38 -21.37 19.46
CA GLU A 237 -4.82 -20.96 20.80
C GLU A 237 -4.96 -19.44 20.95
N GLU A 238 -4.15 -18.68 20.21
CA GLU A 238 -4.12 -17.21 20.22
C GLU A 238 -3.56 -16.70 18.89
N PHE A 239 -4.09 -15.59 18.42
CA PHE A 239 -3.49 -14.82 17.34
C PHE A 239 -3.55 -13.32 17.68
N LYS A 240 -2.84 -12.50 16.89
CA LYS A 240 -2.75 -11.08 17.18
C LYS A 240 -3.12 -10.24 15.96
N LEU A 241 -3.74 -9.10 16.24
CA LEU A 241 -4.01 -8.04 15.27
C LEU A 241 -3.14 -6.84 15.59
N ALA A 242 -2.58 -6.20 14.55
CA ALA A 242 -1.80 -4.98 14.68
C ALA A 242 -2.74 -3.76 14.59
N LEU A 243 -3.02 -3.11 15.72
CA LEU A 243 -4.04 -2.07 15.82
C LEU A 243 -3.47 -0.79 16.43
N TYR A 244 -3.96 0.36 15.98
CA TYR A 244 -3.72 1.61 16.68
C TYR A 244 -4.45 1.65 18.03
N LYS A 245 -4.03 2.50 18.95
CA LYS A 245 -4.81 2.77 20.16
C LYS A 245 -6.15 3.41 19.77
N GLY A 246 -7.26 2.87 20.29
CA GLY A 246 -8.58 3.35 19.92
C GLY A 246 -9.70 2.37 20.21
N GLU A 247 -10.89 2.68 19.71
CA GLU A 247 -12.09 1.84 19.83
C GLU A 247 -12.36 1.16 18.49
N TYR A 248 -12.65 -0.14 18.55
CA TYR A 248 -12.84 -1.00 17.39
C TYR A 248 -14.08 -1.84 17.47
N ILE A 249 -14.57 -2.22 16.30
CA ILE A 249 -15.55 -3.29 16.11
C ILE A 249 -14.79 -4.46 15.47
N LEU A 250 -14.68 -5.58 16.19
CA LEU A 250 -14.22 -6.84 15.61
C LEU A 250 -15.38 -7.55 14.94
N ARG A 251 -15.23 -7.92 13.69
CA ARG A 251 -16.13 -8.82 12.95
C ARG A 251 -15.51 -10.20 12.88
N PHE A 252 -16.19 -11.18 13.42
CA PHE A 252 -15.86 -12.60 13.28
C PHE A 252 -16.74 -13.17 12.18
N ASP A 253 -16.14 -13.80 11.19
CA ASP A 253 -16.80 -14.25 9.98
C ASP A 253 -16.29 -15.66 9.61
N ASN A 254 -17.19 -16.63 9.46
CA ASN A 254 -16.86 -18.00 9.06
C ASN A 254 -17.30 -18.33 7.60
N GLY A 255 -17.66 -17.30 6.82
CA GLY A 255 -18.16 -17.44 5.46
C GLY A 255 -19.68 -17.67 5.35
N GLU A 256 -20.35 -18.15 6.43
CA GLU A 256 -21.80 -18.37 6.47
C GLU A 256 -22.52 -17.31 7.32
N SER A 257 -21.87 -16.86 8.36
CA SER A 257 -22.41 -15.88 9.31
C SER A 257 -21.31 -15.06 9.95
N TYR A 258 -21.68 -13.94 10.52
CA TYR A 258 -20.74 -13.07 11.22
C TYR A 258 -21.32 -12.56 12.55
N LYS A 259 -20.42 -12.23 13.47
CA LYS A 259 -20.73 -11.62 14.76
C LYS A 259 -19.79 -10.46 15.03
N TYR A 260 -20.30 -9.49 15.79
CA TYR A 260 -19.55 -8.30 16.15
C TYR A 260 -19.20 -8.25 17.64
N LYS A 261 -18.07 -7.65 17.95
CA LYS A 261 -17.70 -7.27 19.30
C LYS A 261 -16.94 -5.96 19.33
N GLU A 262 -17.37 -5.07 20.22
CA GLU A 262 -16.62 -3.85 20.51
C GLU A 262 -15.45 -4.15 21.45
N ILE A 263 -14.32 -3.53 21.16
CA ILE A 263 -13.09 -3.59 21.98
C ILE A 263 -12.47 -2.20 22.09
N LYS A 264 -11.58 -2.04 23.07
CA LYS A 264 -10.74 -0.86 23.23
C LYS A 264 -9.28 -1.27 23.35
N VAL A 265 -8.44 -0.79 22.43
CA VAL A 265 -6.98 -0.94 22.44
C VAL A 265 -6.38 0.26 23.20
N ARG A 266 -5.52 -0.02 24.21
CA ARG A 266 -4.96 0.98 25.12
C ARG A 266 -3.50 1.28 24.86
#